data_8fbacd12ff9893272d0375111d96abf9
#
_entry.id   8fbacd12ff9893272d0375111d96abf9
#
_cell.length_a   1.000
_cell.length_b   1.000
_cell.length_c   1.000
_cell.angle_alpha   90.00
_cell.angle_beta   90.00
_cell.angle_gamma   90.00
#
_symmetry.space_group_name_H-M   'P 1'
#
loop_
_entity.id
_entity.type
_entity.pdbx_description
1 polymer ?
#
loop_
_entity_poly.entity_id
_entity_poly.type
_entity_poly.pdbx_seq_one_letter_code
_entity_poly.pdbx_strand_id
1 'polypeptide(L)' 'MKVTDLHRAYLHGLHEKGLLLVAGPLDPRYGGALILRVPDVAALDRIRDEDPYVTSGVAQYELLPWAVATGKDSLDKL' A
#
# COMPACT_ATOMS: atom_id res chain seq x y z
N MET A 1 17.47 -13.26 -0.04
CA MET A 1 16.51 -12.51 0.76
C MET A 1 15.10 -13.00 0.43
N LYS A 2 14.27 -13.22 1.43
CA LYS A 2 12.91 -13.68 1.20
C LYS A 2 12.05 -12.59 0.61
N VAL A 3 11.04 -12.95 -0.21
CA VAL A 3 10.12 -12.00 -0.82
C VAL A 3 9.41 -11.14 0.25
N THR A 4 9.05 -11.73 1.38
CA THR A 4 8.43 -11.00 2.49
C THR A 4 9.33 -9.86 2.99
N ASP A 5 10.62 -10.08 3.09
CA ASP A 5 11.56 -9.05 3.54
C ASP A 5 11.68 -7.93 2.51
N LEU A 6 11.71 -8.27 1.22
CA LEU A 6 11.73 -7.30 0.13
C LEU A 6 10.45 -6.46 0.12
N HIS A 7 9.29 -7.10 0.32
CA HIS A 7 8.00 -6.42 0.37
C HIS A 7 7.96 -5.44 1.55
N ARG A 8 8.40 -5.87 2.73
CA ARG A 8 8.43 -4.98 3.92
C ARG A 8 9.34 -3.79 3.71
N ALA A 9 10.51 -3.99 3.13
CA ALA A 9 11.44 -2.91 2.83
C ALA A 9 10.82 -1.93 1.82
N TYR A 10 10.12 -2.44 0.82
CA TYR A 10 9.43 -1.61 -0.17
C TYR A 10 8.35 -0.74 0.50
N LEU A 11 7.50 -1.34 1.34
CA LEU A 11 6.46 -0.61 2.07
C LEU A 11 7.05 0.44 3.00
N HIS A 12 8.14 0.10 3.69
CA HIS A 12 8.80 1.03 4.59
C HIS A 12 9.33 2.25 3.83
N GLY A 13 9.89 2.05 2.64
CA GLY A 13 10.32 3.15 1.78
C GLY A 13 9.18 4.04 1.33
N LEU A 14 8.02 3.45 1.00
CA LEU A 14 6.82 4.22 0.66
C LEU A 14 6.31 5.03 1.86
N HIS A 15 6.38 4.47 3.04
CA HIS A 15 5.98 5.17 4.28
C HIS A 15 6.88 6.36 4.54
N GLU A 16 8.18 6.19 4.39
CA GLU A 16 9.15 7.29 4.57
C GLU A 16 8.91 8.43 3.57
N LYS A 17 8.45 8.12 2.36
CA LYS A 17 8.14 9.14 1.35
C LYS A 17 6.78 9.79 1.58
N GLY A 18 6.02 9.36 2.59
CA GLY A 18 4.69 9.89 2.86
C GLY A 18 3.59 9.36 1.93
N LEU A 19 3.89 8.35 1.13
CA LEU A 19 2.92 7.75 0.20
C LEU A 19 2.09 6.68 0.87
N LEU A 20 2.67 5.87 1.75
CA LEU A 20 1.97 4.85 2.50
C LEU A 20 1.61 5.40 3.88
N LEU A 21 0.32 5.41 4.20
CA LEU A 21 -0.16 5.88 5.50
C LEU A 21 -0.22 4.74 6.52
N VAL A 22 -0.89 3.65 6.16
CA VAL A 22 -1.00 2.47 7.02
C VAL A 22 -1.02 1.22 6.17
N ALA A 23 -0.57 0.10 6.75
CA ALA A 23 -0.59 -1.20 6.12
C ALA A 23 -0.69 -2.28 7.19
N GLY A 24 -1.30 -3.40 6.86
CA GLY A 24 -1.39 -4.53 7.77
C GLY A 24 -2.16 -5.70 7.19
N PRO A 25 -2.04 -6.87 7.83
CA PRO A 25 -2.83 -8.02 7.43
C PRO A 25 -4.30 -7.81 7.77
N LEU A 26 -5.17 -8.42 6.98
CA LEU A 26 -6.60 -8.47 7.30
C LEU A 26 -6.81 -9.45 8.46
N ASP A 27 -7.91 -9.27 9.18
CA ASP A 27 -8.29 -10.12 10.30
C ASP A 27 -9.67 -10.70 10.01
N PRO A 28 -9.79 -12.04 9.78
CA PRO A 28 -8.71 -13.04 9.75
C PRO A 28 -7.72 -12.86 8.60
N ARG A 29 -6.57 -13.52 8.70
CA ARG A 29 -5.42 -13.31 7.80
C ARG A 29 -5.59 -14.03 6.46
N TYR A 30 -6.44 -13.51 5.58
CA TYR A 30 -6.58 -14.01 4.21
C TYR A 30 -6.04 -13.03 3.17
N GLY A 31 -5.33 -11.99 3.62
CA GLY A 31 -4.73 -10.98 2.76
C GLY A 31 -4.25 -9.80 3.59
N GLY A 32 -3.98 -8.70 2.95
CA GLY A 32 -3.56 -7.47 3.58
C GLY A 32 -4.28 -6.27 3.00
N ALA A 33 -4.13 -5.13 3.65
CA ALA A 33 -4.67 -3.86 3.17
C ALA A 33 -3.65 -2.74 3.35
N LEU A 34 -3.68 -1.80 2.42
CA LEU A 34 -2.83 -0.62 2.44
C LEU A 34 -3.69 0.61 2.21
N ILE A 35 -3.40 1.70 2.90
CA ILE A 35 -3.96 3.02 2.59
C ILE A 35 -2.82 3.90 2.12
N LEU A 36 -2.95 4.40 0.90
CA LEU A 36 -1.92 5.20 0.23
C LEU A 36 -2.47 6.58 -0.10
N ARG A 37 -1.58 7.57 -0.02
CA ARG A 37 -1.86 8.92 -0.51
C ARG A 37 -0.98 9.16 -1.72
N VAL A 38 -1.59 9.27 -2.90
CA VAL A 38 -0.87 9.42 -4.16
C VAL A 38 -1.44 10.59 -4.96
N PRO A 39 -0.64 11.20 -5.85
CA PRO A 39 -1.11 12.34 -6.63
C PRO A 39 -2.13 11.96 -7.70
N ASP A 40 -2.10 10.72 -8.19
CA ASP A 40 -3.00 10.27 -9.25
C ASP A 40 -3.08 8.73 -9.28
N VAL A 41 -4.00 8.19 -10.09
CA VAL A 41 -4.20 6.75 -10.21
C VAL A 41 -3.00 6.08 -10.87
N ALA A 42 -2.30 6.75 -11.78
CA ALA A 42 -1.11 6.19 -12.41
C ALA A 42 0.01 5.91 -11.40
N ALA A 43 0.16 6.77 -10.39
CA ALA A 43 1.10 6.53 -9.30
C ALA A 43 0.73 5.27 -8.50
N LEU A 44 -0.56 5.05 -8.29
CA LEU A 44 -1.06 3.87 -7.60
C LEU A 44 -0.75 2.59 -8.39
N ASP A 45 -0.96 2.60 -9.70
CA ASP A 45 -0.63 1.47 -10.57
C ASP A 45 0.87 1.15 -10.51
N ARG A 46 1.73 2.16 -10.53
CA ARG A 46 3.18 1.96 -10.42
C ARG A 46 3.58 1.33 -9.10
N ILE A 47 2.98 1.79 -8.00
CA ILE A 47 3.27 1.24 -6.66
C ILE A 47 2.92 -0.24 -6.60
N ARG A 48 1.75 -0.62 -7.14
CA ARG A 48 1.36 -2.02 -7.24
C ARG A 48 2.36 -2.83 -8.05
N ASP A 49 2.70 -2.32 -9.24
CA ASP A 49 3.51 -3.09 -10.20
C ASP A 49 4.96 -3.25 -9.74
N GLU A 50 5.45 -2.38 -8.89
CA GLU A 50 6.81 -2.44 -8.34
C GLU A 50 6.92 -3.23 -7.04
N ASP A 51 5.80 -3.59 -6.41
CA ASP A 51 5.82 -4.34 -5.15
C ASP A 51 6.41 -5.73 -5.39
N PRO A 52 7.41 -6.14 -4.60
CA PRO A 52 8.00 -7.49 -4.72
C PRO A 52 7.00 -8.63 -4.62
N TYR A 53 5.90 -8.48 -3.89
CA TYR A 53 4.85 -9.50 -3.87
C TYR A 53 4.16 -9.65 -5.22
N VAL A 54 3.98 -8.57 -5.95
CA VAL A 54 3.37 -8.60 -7.27
C VAL A 54 4.36 -9.09 -8.32
N THR A 55 5.58 -8.58 -8.31
CA THR A 55 6.60 -8.96 -9.30
C THR A 55 7.00 -10.43 -9.18
N SER A 56 6.92 -11.00 -7.99
CA SER A 56 7.21 -12.43 -7.75
C SER A 56 6.00 -13.35 -7.96
N GLY A 57 4.81 -12.77 -8.21
CA GLY A 57 3.59 -13.55 -8.38
C GLY A 57 2.96 -14.07 -7.10
N VAL A 58 3.40 -13.60 -5.93
CA VAL A 58 2.87 -14.02 -4.63
C VAL A 58 1.50 -13.41 -4.36
N ALA A 59 1.25 -12.18 -4.82
CA ALA A 59 0.03 -11.46 -4.53
C ALA A 59 -0.50 -10.71 -5.74
N GLN A 60 -1.79 -10.41 -5.71
CA GLN A 60 -2.46 -9.51 -6.63
C GLN A 60 -3.11 -8.40 -5.82
N TYR A 61 -3.18 -7.19 -6.38
CA TYR A 61 -3.82 -6.04 -5.74
C TYR A 61 -5.14 -5.72 -6.40
N GLU A 62 -6.13 -5.44 -5.56
CA GLU A 62 -7.33 -4.73 -5.96
C GLU A 62 -7.15 -3.26 -5.57
N LEU A 63 -7.25 -2.35 -6.52
CA LEU A 63 -7.08 -0.93 -6.30
C LEU A 63 -8.44 -0.24 -6.22
N LEU A 64 -8.67 0.49 -5.12
CA LEU A 64 -9.91 1.21 -4.87
C LEU A 64 -9.57 2.70 -4.65
N PRO A 65 -9.65 3.54 -5.69
CA PRO A 65 -9.53 4.99 -5.48
C PRO A 65 -10.61 5.47 -4.53
N TRP A 66 -10.23 6.25 -3.53
CA TRP A 66 -11.11 6.60 -2.44
C TRP A 66 -11.12 8.11 -2.23
N ALA A 67 -12.28 8.74 -2.43
CA ALA A 67 -12.49 10.15 -2.12
C ALA A 67 -13.06 10.25 -0.70
N VAL A 68 -12.18 10.48 0.28
CA VAL A 68 -12.57 10.50 1.69
C VAL A 68 -13.40 11.75 1.98
N ALA A 69 -14.61 11.55 2.52
CA ALA A 69 -15.53 12.62 2.85
C ALA A 69 -15.51 12.97 4.35
N THR A 70 -15.47 11.95 5.20
CA THR A 70 -15.48 12.11 6.66
C THR A 70 -14.20 11.51 7.24
N GLY A 71 -13.55 12.23 8.14
CA GLY A 71 -12.32 11.75 8.77
C GLY A 71 -11.06 12.08 7.99
N LYS A 72 -11.13 12.93 6.98
CA LYS A 72 -9.97 13.32 6.19
C LYS A 72 -8.87 13.93 7.06
N ASP A 73 -9.22 14.78 8.02
CA ASP A 73 -8.26 15.40 8.92
C ASP A 73 -7.51 14.37 9.76
N SER A 74 -8.18 13.29 10.15
CA SER A 74 -7.54 12.20 10.88
C SER A 74 -6.52 11.47 10.03
N LEU A 75 -6.81 11.26 8.75
CA LEU A 75 -5.84 10.68 7.81
C LEU A 75 -4.66 11.62 7.57
N ASP A 76 -4.91 12.93 7.47
CA ASP A 76 -3.86 13.91 7.22
C ASP A 76 -2.84 13.99 8.36
N LYS A 77 -3.18 13.48 9.54
CA LYS A 77 -2.29 13.43 10.71
C LYS A 77 -1.43 12.15 10.77
N LEU A 78 -1.68 11.20 9.90
CA LEU A 78 -0.92 9.95 9.89
C LEU A 78 0.49 10.11 9.33
#